data_2bc4265b363b6543dd9444c417209e85
#
_entry.id   2bc4265b363b6543dd9444c417209e85
#
_cell.length_a   1.000
_cell.length_b   1.000
_cell.length_c   1.000
_cell.angle_alpha   90.00
_cell.angle_beta   90.00
_cell.angle_gamma   90.00
#
_symmetry.space_group_name_H-M   'P 1'
#
loop_
_entity.id
_entity.type
_entity.pdbx_description
1 polymer ?
#
loop_
_entity_poly.entity_id
_entity_poly.type
_entity_poly.pdbx_seq_one_letter_code
_entity_poly.pdbx_strand_id
1 'polypeptide(L)'
;VKQSPTLPLATAVTLPASVDNPHYRQIGGEQAVRRLVERFYQLMDELPEARAIRAMHPPDLAPAKEKLFLFLSGWLGGPPLYAERHGPPRLRQKHLPFPIDTAARDAWMACMNRALEEQVSNADLRAQLAASFFKTADFLRNQP
;
A
#
# COMPACT_ATOMS: atom_id res chain seq x y z
N VAL A 1 9.30 -32.10 18.17
CA VAL A 1 9.57 -31.43 18.27
C VAL A 1 9.51 -30.96 17.88
N LYS A 2 9.33 -31.10 17.98
CA LYS A 2 9.56 -30.40 17.99
C LYS A 2 9.53 -29.72 17.42
N GLN A 3 9.45 -29.87 17.19
CA GLN A 3 9.72 -29.04 17.02
C GLN A 3 9.75 -28.39 16.56
N SER A 4 9.78 -28.77 16.50
CA SER A 4 10.04 -27.93 16.43
C SER A 4 10.05 -27.35 16.02
N PRO A 5 10.05 -27.35 16.00
CA PRO A 5 10.24 -26.57 15.89
C PRO A 5 10.25 -25.93 15.42
N THR A 6 10.38 -25.94 15.31
CA THR A 6 10.51 -25.12 15.19
C THR A 6 10.36 -24.42 14.63
N LEU A 7 10.28 -24.57 14.57
CA LEU A 7 10.32 -23.77 14.37
C LEU A 7 10.21 -23.06 14.14
N PRO A 8 10.21 -23.07 14.14
CA PRO A 8 10.16 -22.28 14.11
C PRO A 8 10.02 -21.58 13.82
N LEU A 9 10.19 -21.53 13.73
CA LEU A 9 10.15 -20.77 13.65
C LEU A 9 10.01 -20.06 13.09
N ALA A 10 10.17 -20.18 12.98
CA ALA A 10 10.10 -19.61 12.58
C ALA A 10 9.71 -19.20 12.04
N THR A 11 9.63 -19.49 12.00
CA THR A 11 9.20 -19.20 11.57
C THR A 11 8.65 -18.66 11.40
N ALA A 12 8.90 -19.22 11.50
CA ALA A 12 8.02 -18.76 11.34
C ALA A 12 7.46 -17.57 11.24
N VAL A 13 7.33 -17.30 10.93
CA VAL A 13 7.29 -16.03 10.92
C VAL A 13 6.64 -15.32 9.77
N THR A 14 6.96 -15.54 8.65
CA THR A 14 6.39 -14.94 7.48
C THR A 14 5.10 -15.57 7.11
N LEU A 15 5.05 -16.82 7.33
CA LEU A 15 3.91 -17.61 6.95
C LEU A 15 2.63 -17.21 7.67
N PRO A 16 2.67 -16.93 8.98
CA PRO A 16 1.47 -16.48 9.67
C PRO A 16 0.87 -15.23 9.07
N ALA A 17 1.69 -14.28 8.63
CA ALA A 17 1.19 -13.06 8.02
C ALA A 17 0.41 -13.38 6.75
N SER A 18 0.92 -14.30 5.92
CA SER A 18 0.22 -14.70 4.70
C SER A 18 -1.08 -15.41 4.98
N VAL A 19 -1.12 -16.20 6.05
CA VAL A 19 -2.32 -16.93 6.43
C VAL A 19 -3.39 -15.96 6.93
N ASP A 20 -2.97 -14.98 7.75
CA ASP A 20 -3.90 -14.03 8.36
C ASP A 20 -4.38 -12.98 7.37
N ASN A 21 -3.57 -12.68 6.34
CA ASN A 21 -3.92 -11.66 5.36
C ASN A 21 -3.64 -12.19 3.96
N PRO A 22 -4.62 -12.77 3.30
CA PRO A 22 -4.41 -13.40 1.99
C PRO A 22 -4.48 -12.43 0.80
N HIS A 23 -4.60 -11.13 1.04
CA HIS A 23 -4.84 -10.16 -0.02
C HIS A 23 -3.75 -10.17 -1.09
N TYR A 24 -2.49 -10.32 -0.68
CA TYR A 24 -1.38 -10.36 -1.64
C TYR A 24 -1.59 -11.45 -2.68
N ARG A 25 -1.93 -12.66 -2.22
CA ARG A 25 -2.15 -13.79 -3.10
C ARG A 25 -3.45 -13.60 -3.92
N GLN A 26 -4.49 -13.10 -3.27
CA GLN A 26 -5.79 -12.89 -3.93
C GLN A 26 -5.70 -11.88 -5.06
N ILE A 27 -4.88 -10.83 -4.91
CA ILE A 27 -4.74 -9.81 -5.93
C ILE A 27 -3.89 -10.30 -7.11
N GLY A 28 -3.05 -11.32 -6.89
CA GLY A 28 -2.23 -11.89 -7.95
C GLY A 28 -0.71 -11.80 -7.72
N GLY A 29 -0.29 -11.48 -6.51
CA GLY A 29 1.12 -11.48 -6.15
C GLY A 29 1.90 -10.28 -6.65
N GLU A 30 3.21 -10.46 -6.80
CA GLU A 30 4.15 -9.36 -7.07
C GLU A 30 3.76 -8.54 -8.30
N GLN A 31 3.48 -9.21 -9.43
CA GLN A 31 3.20 -8.49 -10.67
C GLN A 31 1.92 -7.66 -10.58
N ALA A 32 0.92 -8.21 -9.89
CA ALA A 32 -0.34 -7.48 -9.72
C ALA A 32 -0.15 -6.24 -8.84
N VAL A 33 0.65 -6.37 -7.78
CA VAL A 33 0.96 -5.23 -6.91
C VAL A 33 1.73 -4.16 -7.69
N ARG A 34 2.68 -4.57 -8.52
CA ARG A 34 3.43 -3.61 -9.35
C ARG A 34 2.52 -2.88 -10.32
N ARG A 35 1.59 -3.59 -10.97
CA ARG A 35 0.64 -2.96 -11.89
C ARG A 35 -0.26 -1.96 -11.16
N LEU A 36 -0.70 -2.31 -9.96
CA LEU A 36 -1.53 -1.41 -9.16
C LEU A 36 -0.78 -0.12 -8.84
N VAL A 37 0.47 -0.25 -8.39
CA VAL A 37 1.30 0.91 -8.06
C VAL A 37 1.54 1.79 -9.27
N GLU A 38 1.88 1.18 -10.42
CA GLU A 38 2.10 1.94 -11.65
C GLU A 38 0.85 2.72 -12.05
N ARG A 39 -0.30 2.05 -12.03
CA ARG A 39 -1.54 2.73 -12.43
C ARG A 39 -1.93 3.82 -11.45
N PHE A 40 -1.73 3.57 -10.16
CA PHE A 40 -2.00 4.58 -9.13
C PHE A 40 -1.23 5.88 -9.40
N TYR A 41 0.05 5.79 -9.68
CA TYR A 41 0.85 7.00 -9.92
C TYR A 41 0.57 7.63 -11.28
N GLN A 42 0.20 6.83 -12.29
CA GLN A 42 -0.27 7.40 -13.56
C GLN A 42 -1.51 8.25 -13.34
N LEU A 43 -2.44 7.74 -12.53
CA LEU A 43 -3.67 8.48 -12.22
C LEU A 43 -3.38 9.75 -11.42
N MET A 44 -2.38 9.69 -10.53
CA MET A 44 -1.97 10.88 -9.79
C MET A 44 -1.48 11.98 -10.74
N ASP A 45 -0.84 11.62 -11.84
CA ASP A 45 -0.43 12.58 -12.87
C ASP A 45 -1.62 13.07 -13.69
N GLU A 46 -2.66 12.26 -13.87
CA GLU A 46 -3.74 12.55 -14.82
C GLU A 46 -4.95 13.23 -14.20
N LEU A 47 -5.32 12.84 -12.95
CA LEU A 47 -6.55 13.33 -12.37
C LEU A 47 -6.40 14.77 -11.86
N PRO A 48 -7.31 15.69 -12.27
CA PRO A 48 -7.23 17.07 -11.79
C PRO A 48 -7.29 17.18 -10.27
N GLU A 49 -8.10 16.35 -9.61
CA GLU A 49 -8.22 16.37 -8.15
C GLU A 49 -6.96 15.93 -7.43
N ALA A 50 -6.02 15.30 -8.13
CA ALA A 50 -4.78 14.84 -7.53
C ALA A 50 -3.62 15.84 -7.68
N ARG A 51 -3.87 17.00 -8.28
CA ARG A 51 -2.81 17.96 -8.58
C ARG A 51 -2.03 18.37 -7.33
N ALA A 52 -2.72 18.61 -6.23
CA ALA A 52 -2.06 19.06 -5.00
C ALA A 52 -1.19 17.98 -4.40
N ILE A 53 -1.67 16.73 -4.34
CA ILE A 53 -0.85 15.65 -3.81
C ILE A 53 0.29 15.28 -4.75
N ARG A 54 0.08 15.41 -6.07
CA ARG A 54 1.16 15.22 -7.03
C ARG A 54 2.28 16.20 -6.77
N ALA A 55 1.93 17.45 -6.46
CA ALA A 55 2.92 18.49 -6.18
C ALA A 55 3.73 18.22 -4.92
N MET A 56 3.27 17.36 -4.02
CA MET A 56 4.01 16.96 -2.84
C MET A 56 5.11 15.93 -3.15
N HIS A 57 5.14 15.43 -4.37
CA HIS A 57 6.12 14.43 -4.81
C HIS A 57 7.16 15.08 -5.72
N PRO A 58 8.39 14.52 -5.77
CA PRO A 58 9.38 14.98 -6.75
C PRO A 58 8.91 14.75 -8.18
N PRO A 59 9.50 15.45 -9.16
CA PRO A 59 9.15 15.22 -10.57
C PRO A 59 9.33 13.77 -10.99
N ASP A 60 10.40 13.12 -10.54
CA ASP A 60 10.64 11.70 -10.81
C ASP A 60 9.93 10.86 -9.75
N LEU A 61 8.93 10.10 -10.17
CA LEU A 61 8.14 9.26 -9.27
C LEU A 61 8.75 7.86 -9.04
N ALA A 62 9.85 7.53 -9.70
CA ALA A 62 10.42 6.19 -9.56
C ALA A 62 10.72 5.79 -8.11
N PRO A 63 11.32 6.65 -7.28
CA PRO A 63 11.53 6.29 -5.88
C PRO A 63 10.22 6.07 -5.11
N ALA A 64 9.20 6.90 -5.37
CA ALA A 64 7.91 6.76 -4.70
C ALA A 64 7.24 5.46 -5.09
N LYS A 65 7.27 5.11 -6.38
CA LYS A 65 6.71 3.85 -6.88
C LYS A 65 7.37 2.65 -6.22
N GLU A 66 8.69 2.68 -6.12
CA GLU A 66 9.43 1.57 -5.52
C GLU A 66 9.06 1.42 -4.03
N LYS A 67 9.03 2.52 -3.30
CA LYS A 67 8.71 2.47 -1.87
C LYS A 67 7.29 1.99 -1.63
N LEU A 68 6.33 2.46 -2.42
CA LEU A 68 4.95 2.01 -2.26
C LEU A 68 4.83 0.52 -2.59
N PHE A 69 5.50 0.06 -3.64
CA PHE A 69 5.50 -1.36 -3.97
C PHE A 69 6.04 -2.19 -2.81
N LEU A 70 7.20 -1.81 -2.27
CA LEU A 70 7.80 -2.56 -1.16
C LEU A 70 6.88 -2.60 0.05
N PHE A 71 6.25 -1.46 0.36
CA PHE A 71 5.34 -1.37 1.49
C PHE A 71 4.09 -2.22 1.28
N LEU A 72 3.47 -2.12 0.11
CA LEU A 72 2.24 -2.85 -0.17
C LEU A 72 2.44 -4.36 -0.17
N SER A 73 3.61 -4.83 -0.59
CA SER A 73 3.92 -6.25 -0.53
C SER A 73 3.63 -6.82 0.86
N GLY A 74 4.24 -6.25 1.89
CA GLY A 74 4.02 -6.71 3.26
C GLY A 74 2.65 -6.36 3.80
N TRP A 75 2.16 -5.15 3.47
CA TRP A 75 0.86 -4.68 3.95
C TRP A 75 -0.28 -5.59 3.49
N LEU A 76 -0.15 -6.16 2.30
CA LEU A 76 -1.17 -7.08 1.75
C LEU A 76 -0.97 -8.53 2.22
N GLY A 77 0.05 -8.80 3.01
CA GLY A 77 0.30 -10.14 3.54
C GLY A 77 1.32 -10.94 2.74
N GLY A 78 2.04 -10.29 1.84
CA GLY A 78 3.14 -10.90 1.10
C GLY A 78 4.48 -10.70 1.80
N PRO A 79 5.58 -10.87 1.05
CA PRO A 79 6.91 -10.68 1.66
C PRO A 79 7.07 -9.28 2.23
N PRO A 80 7.65 -9.15 3.43
CA PRO A 80 7.77 -7.85 4.10
C PRO A 80 8.97 -7.06 3.56
N LEU A 81 8.92 -6.73 2.28
CA LEU A 81 10.05 -6.15 1.56
C LEU A 81 10.48 -4.78 2.11
N TYR A 82 9.50 -3.94 2.47
CA TYR A 82 9.84 -2.62 3.00
C TYR A 82 10.59 -2.76 4.32
N ALA A 83 10.07 -3.59 5.24
CA ALA A 83 10.70 -3.77 6.53
C ALA A 83 12.11 -4.36 6.41
N GLU A 84 12.30 -5.28 5.46
CA GLU A 84 13.63 -5.88 5.24
C GLU A 84 14.65 -4.86 4.74
N ARG A 85 14.21 -3.91 3.92
CA ARG A 85 15.12 -2.95 3.31
C ARG A 85 15.26 -1.65 4.11
N HIS A 86 14.17 -1.18 4.72
CA HIS A 86 14.12 0.14 5.35
C HIS A 86 13.74 0.12 6.83
N GLY A 87 13.50 -1.07 7.41
CA GLY A 87 13.03 -1.18 8.79
C GLY A 87 11.54 -0.86 8.90
N PRO A 88 11.05 -0.57 10.11
CA PRO A 88 9.62 -0.30 10.30
C PRO A 88 9.14 0.86 9.43
N PRO A 89 7.94 0.75 8.84
CA PRO A 89 7.46 1.80 7.91
C PRO A 89 7.28 3.17 8.55
N ARG A 90 6.80 3.24 9.79
CA ARG A 90 6.58 4.51 10.52
C ARG A 90 5.83 5.51 9.66
N LEU A 91 4.69 5.08 9.12
CA LEU A 91 3.95 5.85 8.12
C LEU A 91 3.58 7.24 8.62
N ARG A 92 3.04 7.34 9.83
CA ARG A 92 2.61 8.63 10.35
C ARG A 92 3.78 9.60 10.46
N GLN A 93 4.90 9.12 11.01
CA GLN A 93 6.09 9.96 11.18
C GLN A 93 6.62 10.44 9.84
N LYS A 94 6.65 9.57 8.83
CA LYS A 94 7.19 9.92 7.52
C LYS A 94 6.28 10.85 6.75
N HIS A 95 4.99 10.92 7.09
CA HIS A 95 4.05 11.80 6.41
C HIS A 95 3.88 13.15 7.12
N LEU A 96 4.42 13.31 8.34
CA LEU A 96 4.29 14.57 9.07
C LEU A 96 4.81 15.80 8.32
N PRO A 97 5.91 15.70 7.53
CA PRO A 97 6.39 16.87 6.78
C PRO A 97 5.42 17.38 5.72
N PHE A 98 4.40 16.61 5.36
CA PHE A 98 3.46 16.96 4.31
C PHE A 98 2.11 17.34 4.91
N PRO A 99 1.45 18.42 4.42
CA PRO A 99 0.12 18.78 4.93
C PRO A 99 -0.93 17.85 4.34
N ILE A 100 -1.45 16.94 5.15
CA ILE A 100 -2.45 15.98 4.70
C ILE A 100 -3.77 16.28 5.38
N ASP A 101 -4.65 16.92 4.64
CA ASP A 101 -6.01 17.25 5.09
C ASP A 101 -7.01 16.26 4.48
N THR A 102 -8.29 16.52 4.69
CA THR A 102 -9.35 15.69 4.13
C THR A 102 -9.29 15.66 2.60
N ALA A 103 -9.01 16.81 1.98
CA ALA A 103 -8.93 16.88 0.52
C ALA A 103 -7.76 16.03 -0.02
N ALA A 104 -6.62 16.05 0.66
CA ALA A 104 -5.47 15.22 0.27
C ALA A 104 -5.81 13.73 0.39
N ARG A 105 -6.44 13.35 1.49
CA ARG A 105 -6.89 11.96 1.67
C ARG A 105 -7.83 11.54 0.55
N ASP A 106 -8.81 12.37 0.24
CA ASP A 106 -9.82 12.06 -0.77
C ASP A 106 -9.20 11.98 -2.16
N ALA A 107 -8.24 12.85 -2.47
CA ALA A 107 -7.53 12.82 -3.74
C ALA A 107 -6.72 11.54 -3.89
N TRP A 108 -6.02 11.13 -2.82
CA TRP A 108 -5.26 9.88 -2.81
C TRP A 108 -6.20 8.69 -3.05
N MET A 109 -7.35 8.69 -2.35
CA MET A 109 -8.34 7.62 -2.51
C MET A 109 -8.97 7.62 -3.90
N ALA A 110 -9.15 8.77 -4.53
CA ALA A 110 -9.66 8.81 -5.89
C ALA A 110 -8.72 8.05 -6.84
N CYS A 111 -7.42 8.28 -6.70
CA CYS A 111 -6.43 7.56 -7.50
C CYS A 111 -6.45 6.07 -7.19
N MET A 112 -6.43 5.70 -5.92
CA MET A 112 -6.37 4.29 -5.54
C MET A 112 -7.63 3.54 -5.91
N ASN A 113 -8.81 4.13 -5.67
CA ASN A 113 -10.07 3.49 -6.03
C ASN A 113 -10.15 3.22 -7.54
N ARG A 114 -9.74 4.18 -8.35
CA ARG A 114 -9.73 4.02 -9.79
C ARG A 114 -8.77 2.93 -10.23
N ALA A 115 -7.58 2.90 -9.64
CA ALA A 115 -6.60 1.86 -9.93
C ALA A 115 -7.14 0.48 -9.54
N LEU A 116 -7.78 0.37 -8.38
CA LEU A 116 -8.38 -0.88 -7.94
C LEU A 116 -9.49 -1.34 -8.89
N GLU A 117 -10.34 -0.40 -9.34
CA GLU A 117 -11.41 -0.74 -10.29
C GLU A 117 -10.86 -1.33 -11.58
N GLU A 118 -9.72 -0.82 -12.03
CA GLU A 118 -9.12 -1.28 -13.28
C GLU A 118 -8.31 -2.56 -13.13
N GLN A 119 -7.68 -2.77 -11.96
CA GLN A 119 -6.71 -3.85 -11.78
C GLN A 119 -7.26 -5.05 -11.01
N VAL A 120 -8.34 -4.90 -10.26
CA VAL A 120 -8.89 -5.95 -9.41
C VAL A 120 -10.31 -6.26 -9.85
N SER A 121 -10.50 -7.41 -10.48
CA SER A 121 -11.81 -7.78 -11.03
C SER A 121 -12.81 -8.26 -9.98
N ASN A 122 -12.33 -8.84 -8.88
CA ASN A 122 -13.20 -9.36 -7.83
C ASN A 122 -13.76 -8.21 -7.00
N ALA A 123 -15.09 -8.02 -7.05
CA ALA A 123 -15.74 -6.89 -6.41
C ALA A 123 -15.61 -6.91 -4.88
N ASP A 124 -15.70 -8.08 -4.28
CA ASP A 124 -15.58 -8.20 -2.81
C ASP A 124 -14.18 -7.86 -2.35
N LEU A 125 -13.17 -8.39 -3.05
CA LEU A 125 -11.79 -8.08 -2.74
C LEU A 125 -11.53 -6.59 -2.92
N ARG A 126 -12.03 -6.02 -3.99
CA ARG A 126 -11.87 -4.59 -4.28
C ARG A 126 -12.44 -3.72 -3.15
N ALA A 127 -13.63 -4.08 -2.67
CA ALA A 127 -14.27 -3.35 -1.57
C ALA A 127 -13.47 -3.47 -0.28
N GLN A 128 -12.95 -4.64 0.03
CA GLN A 128 -12.13 -4.85 1.22
C GLN A 128 -10.86 -4.03 1.16
N LEU A 129 -10.18 -4.03 0.01
CA LEU A 129 -8.97 -3.27 -0.18
C LEU A 129 -9.22 -1.77 -0.08
N ALA A 130 -10.29 -1.29 -0.71
CA ALA A 130 -10.64 0.12 -0.66
C ALA A 130 -10.90 0.58 0.78
N ALA A 131 -11.60 -0.22 1.56
CA ALA A 131 -11.87 0.10 2.96
C ALA A 131 -10.58 0.16 3.78
N SER A 132 -9.67 -0.78 3.56
CA SER A 132 -8.40 -0.82 4.28
C SER A 132 -7.50 0.36 3.88
N PHE A 133 -7.45 0.69 2.60
CA PHE A 133 -6.69 1.84 2.13
C PHE A 133 -7.24 3.14 2.71
N PHE A 134 -8.57 3.28 2.74
CA PHE A 134 -9.18 4.48 3.30
C PHE A 134 -8.81 4.64 4.78
N LYS A 135 -8.89 3.57 5.54
CA LYS A 135 -8.56 3.59 6.96
C LYS A 135 -7.13 4.06 7.20
N THR A 136 -6.20 3.55 6.39
CA THR A 136 -4.81 3.94 6.50
C THR A 136 -4.60 5.39 6.07
N ALA A 137 -5.20 5.80 4.95
CA ALA A 137 -5.08 7.17 4.46
C ALA A 137 -5.67 8.17 5.46
N ASP A 138 -6.81 7.83 6.05
CA ASP A 138 -7.43 8.69 7.06
C ASP A 138 -6.56 8.81 8.31
N PHE A 139 -5.93 7.71 8.72
CA PHE A 139 -5.01 7.70 9.86
C PHE A 139 -3.82 8.64 9.63
N LEU A 140 -3.42 8.84 8.38
CA LEU A 140 -2.27 9.66 8.05
C LEU A 140 -2.60 11.16 7.96
N ARG A 141 -3.86 11.54 8.07
CA ARG A 141 -4.22 12.96 8.08
C ARG A 141 -3.56 13.64 9.28
N ASN A 142 -3.03 14.83 9.05
CA ASN A 142 -2.39 15.65 10.09
C ASN A 142 -2.87 17.09 10.06
N GLN A 143 -3.92 17.38 9.27
CA GLN A 143 -4.58 18.67 9.17
C GLN A 143 -6.09 18.47 9.25
N PRO A 144 -6.85 19.47 9.75
CA PRO A 144 -8.32 19.37 9.79
C PRO A 144 -8.95 19.17 8.42
#